data_ee9360169e7cc65d0f30336b25b988ee
#
_entry.id   ee9360169e7cc65d0f30336b25b988ee
#
_cell.length_a   1.000
_cell.length_b   1.000
_cell.length_c   1.000
_cell.angle_alpha   90.00
_cell.angle_beta   90.00
_cell.angle_gamma   90.00
#
_symmetry.space_group_name_H-M   'P 1'
#
loop_
_entity.id
_entity.type
_entity.pdbx_description
1 polymer ?
#
loop_
_entity_poly.entity_id
_entity_poly.type
_entity_poly.pdbx_seq_one_letter_code
_entity_poly.pdbx_strand_id
1 'polypeptide(L)'
;MKFTNAVHFLLDGEAVILTKAGVSLHDVETHAKKNLVIQHIDWKVEDAEKGGYPHFLLKEIMEQKKTIPKTSQINGEELKKIAKKIKVHKKVVMVACGTASYCALAAKYFFAKSGIQAQSYPAYEFLPFAKFCDKDTVFIAISQSGETADTLIAARSAKKAGAYVVAVVNARGSTLERLADTVLLVGAGPEIAVVSTKAFTSQLATLYLLAHEVGGSISLAQKNLKDLGQTLEGWLNQTLLNKVVALAKNIL
;
A
#
# COMPACT_ATOMS: atom_id res chain seq x y z
N MET A 1 0.42 19.23 2.61
CA MET A 1 0.07 19.89 3.90
C MET A 1 0.12 21.39 3.72
N LYS A 2 -0.81 22.15 4.33
CA LYS A 2 -0.97 23.59 4.09
C LYS A 2 0.22 24.44 4.61
N PHE A 3 0.98 23.95 5.58
CA PHE A 3 2.00 24.74 6.29
C PHE A 3 3.43 24.22 6.12
N THR A 4 3.65 22.93 6.00
CA THR A 4 4.97 22.33 5.84
C THR A 4 4.87 20.93 5.24
N ASN A 5 5.90 20.51 4.51
CA ASN A 5 6.11 19.15 4.05
C ASN A 5 7.24 18.43 4.83
N ALA A 6 7.85 19.14 5.79
CA ALA A 6 8.88 18.59 6.67
C ALA A 6 8.20 18.03 7.94
N VAL A 7 8.31 16.74 8.17
CA VAL A 7 7.64 16.05 9.28
C VAL A 7 8.61 15.16 10.03
N HIS A 8 8.30 14.91 11.30
CA HIS A 8 8.89 13.85 12.09
C HIS A 8 7.78 12.86 12.46
N PHE A 9 7.96 11.58 12.12
CA PHE A 9 7.02 10.53 12.53
C PHE A 9 7.43 10.04 13.91
N LEU A 10 6.55 10.25 14.89
CA LEU A 10 6.78 9.79 16.27
C LEU A 10 6.85 8.26 16.32
N LEU A 11 7.83 7.75 17.03
CA LEU A 11 7.97 6.35 17.39
C LEU A 11 7.29 6.06 18.74
N ASP A 12 7.02 4.78 19.00
CA ASP A 12 6.55 4.36 20.33
C ASP A 12 7.56 4.80 21.40
N GLY A 13 7.07 5.41 22.49
CA GLY A 13 7.91 5.97 23.56
C GLY A 13 8.47 7.38 23.27
N GLU A 14 8.02 8.06 22.23
CA GLU A 14 8.39 9.43 21.92
C GLU A 14 7.27 10.43 22.22
N ALA A 15 7.64 11.58 22.74
CA ALA A 15 6.75 12.71 22.97
C ALA A 15 7.34 13.99 22.38
N VAL A 16 6.47 14.86 21.84
CA VAL A 16 6.86 16.15 21.28
C VAL A 16 6.27 17.28 22.13
N ILE A 17 7.11 18.23 22.46
CA ILE A 17 6.71 19.48 23.12
C ILE A 17 6.78 20.61 22.08
N LEU A 18 5.63 21.25 21.85
CA LEU A 18 5.51 22.42 20.96
C LEU A 18 5.40 23.69 21.79
N THR A 19 6.27 24.65 21.55
CA THR A 19 6.25 25.97 22.19
C THR A 19 6.40 27.08 21.17
N LYS A 20 6.22 28.32 21.57
CA LYS A 20 6.53 29.49 20.72
C LYS A 20 8.02 29.54 20.33
N ALA A 21 8.91 28.95 21.13
CA ALA A 21 10.35 28.92 20.89
C ALA A 21 10.78 27.77 19.94
N GLY A 22 9.90 26.82 19.65
CA GLY A 22 10.21 25.71 18.75
C GLY A 22 9.64 24.36 19.17
N VAL A 23 10.20 23.31 18.57
CA VAL A 23 9.80 21.91 18.72
C VAL A 23 10.92 21.14 19.43
N SER A 24 10.59 20.34 20.42
CA SER A 24 11.54 19.40 21.04
C SER A 24 10.95 18.00 21.16
N LEU A 25 11.75 16.99 20.84
CA LEU A 25 11.43 15.58 20.94
C LEU A 25 12.03 15.02 22.24
N HIS A 26 11.27 14.22 22.95
CA HIS A 26 11.67 13.61 24.21
C HIS A 26 11.30 12.12 24.24
N ASP A 27 12.08 11.36 24.96
CA ASP A 27 11.74 10.00 25.36
C ASP A 27 10.74 10.04 26.51
N VAL A 28 9.66 9.26 26.44
CA VAL A 28 8.56 9.29 27.42
C VAL A 28 8.99 8.75 28.79
N GLU A 29 9.86 7.73 28.81
CA GLU A 29 10.27 7.07 30.06
C GLU A 29 11.40 7.82 30.76
N THR A 30 12.41 8.23 30.00
CA THR A 30 13.62 8.84 30.55
C THR A 30 13.56 10.37 30.59
N HIS A 31 12.59 10.98 29.92
CA HIS A 31 12.45 12.42 29.68
C HIS A 31 13.65 13.05 28.94
N ALA A 32 14.58 12.24 28.46
CA ALA A 32 15.75 12.70 27.74
C ALA A 32 15.37 13.34 26.40
N LYS A 33 16.03 14.44 26.04
CA LYS A 33 15.85 15.09 24.75
C LYS A 33 16.45 14.22 23.64
N LYS A 34 15.68 14.01 22.56
CA LYS A 34 16.07 13.25 21.37
C LYS A 34 16.21 14.16 20.15
N ASN A 35 16.93 13.71 19.14
CA ASN A 35 17.08 14.44 17.89
C ASN A 35 15.86 14.20 16.98
N LEU A 36 15.33 15.27 16.38
CA LEU A 36 14.29 15.19 15.35
C LEU A 36 14.88 14.64 14.06
N VAL A 37 14.30 13.59 13.53
CA VAL A 37 14.61 13.06 12.20
C VAL A 37 13.56 13.61 11.24
N ILE A 38 13.93 14.64 10.48
CA ILE A 38 13.00 15.27 9.53
C ILE A 38 12.94 14.48 8.25
N GLN A 39 11.71 14.13 7.84
CA GLN A 39 11.41 13.55 6.54
C GLN A 39 10.57 14.53 5.72
N HIS A 40 10.84 14.58 4.41
CA HIS A 40 10.06 15.39 3.48
C HIS A 40 8.99 14.53 2.81
N ILE A 41 7.75 15.03 2.85
CA ILE A 41 6.62 14.38 2.20
C ILE A 41 6.35 15.09 0.87
N ASP A 42 6.36 14.33 -0.22
CA ASP A 42 6.18 14.86 -1.58
C ASP A 42 4.71 15.10 -1.96
N TRP A 43 3.78 15.03 -1.00
CA TRP A 43 2.37 15.27 -1.28
C TRP A 43 2.09 16.76 -1.44
N LYS A 44 1.47 17.09 -2.55
CA LYS A 44 1.00 18.44 -2.82
C LYS A 44 -0.36 18.65 -2.17
N VAL A 45 -0.63 19.89 -1.74
CA VAL A 45 -1.95 20.27 -1.15
C VAL A 45 -3.07 20.01 -2.16
N GLU A 46 -2.81 20.27 -3.44
CA GLU A 46 -3.75 20.07 -4.54
C GLU A 46 -4.16 18.59 -4.70
N ASP A 47 -3.30 17.64 -4.33
CA ASP A 47 -3.63 16.21 -4.35
C ASP A 47 -4.72 15.86 -3.34
N ALA A 48 -4.82 16.61 -2.24
CA ALA A 48 -5.84 16.48 -1.20
C ALA A 48 -7.09 17.36 -1.45
N GLU A 49 -7.14 18.07 -2.56
CA GLU A 49 -8.32 18.85 -2.99
C GLU A 49 -9.18 18.06 -3.97
N LYS A 50 -10.45 18.46 -4.11
CA LYS A 50 -11.39 17.77 -5.03
C LYS A 50 -11.04 17.97 -6.50
N GLY A 51 -10.24 18.96 -6.87
CA GLY A 51 -9.78 19.19 -8.25
C GLY A 51 -10.92 19.36 -9.27
N GLY A 52 -12.01 20.03 -8.89
CA GLY A 52 -13.19 20.24 -9.74
C GLY A 52 -14.22 19.10 -9.71
N TYR A 53 -13.98 18.02 -9.01
CA TYR A 53 -14.97 16.95 -8.83
C TYR A 53 -15.93 17.24 -7.67
N PRO A 54 -17.22 16.85 -7.76
CA PRO A 54 -18.17 17.06 -6.67
C PRO A 54 -17.83 16.26 -5.41
N HIS A 55 -17.23 15.06 -5.59
CA HIS A 55 -16.88 14.14 -4.51
C HIS A 55 -15.46 13.59 -4.67
N PHE A 56 -14.76 13.34 -3.55
CA PHE A 56 -13.44 12.70 -3.55
C PHE A 56 -13.49 11.32 -4.19
N LEU A 57 -14.52 10.51 -3.92
CA LEU A 57 -14.67 9.19 -4.51
C LEU A 57 -14.64 9.23 -6.05
N LEU A 58 -15.36 10.18 -6.67
CA LEU A 58 -15.35 10.31 -8.12
C LEU A 58 -13.97 10.73 -8.65
N LYS A 59 -13.31 11.70 -7.98
CA LYS A 59 -11.93 12.08 -8.30
C LYS A 59 -11.02 10.85 -8.29
N GLU A 60 -11.05 10.08 -7.20
CA GLU A 60 -10.19 8.93 -6.99
C GLU A 60 -10.46 7.79 -7.98
N ILE A 61 -11.72 7.57 -8.37
CA ILE A 61 -12.08 6.67 -9.47
C ILE A 61 -11.41 7.13 -10.78
N MET A 62 -11.51 8.43 -11.09
CA MET A 62 -10.96 8.99 -12.34
C MET A 62 -9.43 9.05 -12.36
N GLU A 63 -8.78 9.08 -11.20
CA GLU A 63 -7.32 9.08 -11.06
C GLU A 63 -6.67 7.72 -11.36
N GLN A 64 -7.42 6.62 -11.35
CA GLN A 64 -6.88 5.27 -11.57
C GLN A 64 -6.15 5.14 -12.91
N LYS A 65 -6.60 5.83 -13.95
CA LYS A 65 -5.92 5.90 -15.25
C LYS A 65 -4.48 6.45 -15.19
N LYS A 66 -4.14 7.20 -14.12
CA LYS A 66 -2.82 7.76 -13.87
C LYS A 66 -2.06 6.97 -12.81
N THR A 67 -2.74 6.52 -11.74
CA THR A 67 -2.08 5.85 -10.61
C THR A 67 -1.61 4.44 -10.98
N ILE A 68 -2.37 3.69 -11.78
CA ILE A 68 -1.98 2.34 -12.22
C ILE A 68 -0.69 2.35 -13.05
N PRO A 69 -0.53 3.16 -14.11
CA PRO A 69 0.74 3.26 -14.83
C PRO A 69 1.90 3.75 -13.96
N LYS A 70 1.65 4.72 -13.07
CA LYS A 70 2.67 5.24 -12.15
C LYS A 70 3.24 4.15 -11.25
N THR A 71 2.41 3.23 -10.77
CA THR A 71 2.85 2.10 -9.94
C THR A 71 3.93 1.26 -10.63
N SER A 72 3.92 1.16 -11.96
CA SER A 72 4.90 0.38 -12.72
C SER A 72 6.33 0.96 -12.70
N GLN A 73 6.50 2.20 -12.24
CA GLN A 73 7.76 2.95 -12.27
C GLN A 73 8.44 3.03 -10.89
N ILE A 74 7.80 2.51 -9.86
CA ILE A 74 8.29 2.57 -8.48
C ILE A 74 8.71 1.19 -7.96
N ASN A 75 9.46 1.16 -6.85
CA ASN A 75 9.88 -0.06 -6.13
C ASN A 75 10.78 -1.04 -6.91
N GLY A 76 11.52 -0.60 -7.93
CA GLY A 76 12.29 -1.51 -8.78
C GLY A 76 13.29 -2.39 -8.01
N GLU A 77 14.04 -1.82 -7.07
CA GLU A 77 15.02 -2.56 -6.27
C GLU A 77 14.34 -3.40 -5.18
N GLU A 78 13.28 -2.88 -4.54
CA GLU A 78 12.51 -3.60 -3.54
C GLU A 78 11.84 -4.83 -4.14
N LEU A 79 11.26 -4.71 -5.34
CA LEU A 79 10.66 -5.83 -6.08
C LEU A 79 11.69 -6.92 -6.33
N LYS A 80 12.89 -6.59 -6.82
CA LYS A 80 14.00 -7.55 -7.03
C LYS A 80 14.43 -8.23 -5.74
N LYS A 81 14.56 -7.45 -4.65
CA LYS A 81 14.95 -7.96 -3.33
C LYS A 81 13.94 -8.98 -2.82
N ILE A 82 12.64 -8.66 -2.88
CA ILE A 82 11.57 -9.55 -2.41
C ILE A 82 11.45 -10.76 -3.34
N ALA A 83 11.51 -10.58 -4.66
CA ALA A 83 11.45 -11.67 -5.62
C ALA A 83 12.58 -12.69 -5.40
N LYS A 84 13.80 -12.23 -5.11
CA LYS A 84 14.92 -13.13 -4.75
C LYS A 84 14.59 -13.96 -3.50
N LYS A 85 14.00 -13.34 -2.46
CA LYS A 85 13.55 -14.05 -1.26
C LYS A 85 12.50 -15.10 -1.58
N ILE A 86 11.46 -14.75 -2.35
CA ILE A 86 10.38 -15.66 -2.73
C ILE A 86 10.91 -16.85 -3.54
N LYS A 87 11.85 -16.64 -4.48
CA LYS A 87 12.46 -17.72 -5.28
C LYS A 87 13.20 -18.74 -4.43
N VAL A 88 13.84 -18.30 -3.35
CA VAL A 88 14.58 -19.17 -2.43
C VAL A 88 13.61 -19.97 -1.55
N HIS A 89 12.68 -19.29 -0.90
CA HIS A 89 11.84 -19.88 0.15
C HIS A 89 10.55 -20.51 -0.39
N LYS A 90 9.99 -19.95 -1.48
CA LYS A 90 8.74 -20.41 -2.13
C LYS A 90 7.48 -20.43 -1.24
N LYS A 91 7.57 -19.93 -0.01
CA LYS A 91 6.47 -19.87 0.95
C LYS A 91 6.01 -18.42 1.09
N VAL A 92 4.89 -18.11 0.49
CA VAL A 92 4.30 -16.75 0.47
C VAL A 92 2.98 -16.77 1.21
N VAL A 93 2.84 -15.90 2.21
CA VAL A 93 1.61 -15.66 2.98
C VAL A 93 1.24 -14.19 2.84
N MET A 94 0.02 -13.91 2.45
CA MET A 94 -0.49 -12.55 2.28
C MET A 94 -1.65 -12.30 3.23
N VAL A 95 -1.68 -11.15 3.89
CA VAL A 95 -2.79 -10.76 4.77
C VAL A 95 -3.21 -9.32 4.53
N ALA A 96 -4.51 -9.08 4.68
CA ALA A 96 -5.10 -7.75 4.62
C ALA A 96 -6.51 -7.74 5.23
N CYS A 97 -7.09 -6.56 5.41
CA CYS A 97 -8.48 -6.36 5.82
C CYS A 97 -9.30 -5.70 4.71
N GLY A 98 -10.60 -5.96 4.70
CA GLY A 98 -11.59 -5.30 3.82
C GLY A 98 -11.23 -5.42 2.34
N THR A 99 -11.33 -4.32 1.61
CA THR A 99 -11.06 -4.29 0.16
C THR A 99 -9.64 -4.75 -0.19
N ALA A 100 -8.64 -4.42 0.64
CA ALA A 100 -7.26 -4.87 0.41
C ALA A 100 -7.10 -6.40 0.48
N SER A 101 -7.96 -7.14 1.19
CA SER A 101 -7.91 -8.61 1.21
C SER A 101 -8.22 -9.22 -0.15
N TYR A 102 -9.02 -8.56 -0.98
CA TYR A 102 -9.27 -8.99 -2.35
C TYR A 102 -8.03 -8.82 -3.25
N CYS A 103 -7.13 -7.87 -2.95
CA CYS A 103 -5.83 -7.80 -3.62
C CYS A 103 -5.00 -9.04 -3.32
N ALA A 104 -4.94 -9.46 -2.04
CA ALA A 104 -4.24 -10.69 -1.64
C ALA A 104 -4.84 -11.92 -2.30
N LEU A 105 -6.18 -12.01 -2.36
CA LEU A 105 -6.87 -13.11 -3.01
C LEU A 105 -6.56 -13.18 -4.51
N ALA A 106 -6.61 -12.06 -5.22
CA ALA A 106 -6.28 -11.99 -6.64
C ALA A 106 -4.80 -12.31 -6.91
N ALA A 107 -3.90 -11.84 -6.04
CA ALA A 107 -2.47 -12.07 -6.17
C ALA A 107 -2.08 -13.55 -6.09
N LYS A 108 -2.87 -14.41 -5.43
CA LYS A 108 -2.66 -15.87 -5.47
C LYS A 108 -2.56 -16.40 -6.90
N TYR A 109 -3.43 -15.89 -7.78
CA TYR A 109 -3.45 -16.32 -9.19
C TYR A 109 -2.24 -15.76 -9.96
N PHE A 110 -1.77 -14.56 -9.62
CA PHE A 110 -0.56 -14.00 -10.23
C PHE A 110 0.67 -14.81 -9.83
N PHE A 111 0.82 -15.14 -8.54
CA PHE A 111 1.91 -15.97 -8.05
C PHE A 111 1.85 -17.39 -8.60
N ALA A 112 0.66 -17.98 -8.71
CA ALA A 112 0.48 -19.30 -9.30
C ALA A 112 1.01 -19.36 -10.74
N LYS A 113 0.73 -18.34 -11.56
CA LYS A 113 1.28 -18.21 -12.92
C LYS A 113 2.81 -18.12 -12.94
N SER A 114 3.41 -17.64 -11.86
CA SER A 114 4.87 -17.56 -11.67
C SER A 114 5.46 -18.79 -10.98
N GLY A 115 4.68 -19.87 -10.81
CA GLY A 115 5.12 -21.12 -10.20
C GLY A 115 5.24 -21.07 -8.67
N ILE A 116 4.59 -20.11 -8.01
CA ILE A 116 4.61 -19.95 -6.55
C ILE A 116 3.22 -20.19 -5.98
N GLN A 117 3.12 -21.13 -5.02
CA GLN A 117 1.90 -21.31 -4.24
C GLN A 117 1.84 -20.28 -3.11
N ALA A 118 1.05 -19.23 -3.30
CA ALA A 118 0.81 -18.21 -2.30
C ALA A 118 -0.51 -18.47 -1.55
N GLN A 119 -0.50 -18.25 -0.24
CA GLN A 119 -1.69 -18.28 0.62
C GLN A 119 -2.17 -16.87 0.91
N SER A 120 -3.47 -16.69 1.08
CA SER A 120 -4.04 -15.41 1.50
C SER A 120 -5.06 -15.63 2.62
N TYR A 121 -5.02 -14.76 3.62
CA TYR A 121 -5.95 -14.77 4.75
C TYR A 121 -6.48 -13.35 5.00
N PRO A 122 -7.75 -13.21 5.40
CA PRO A 122 -8.18 -12.02 6.10
C PRO A 122 -7.32 -11.84 7.37
N ALA A 123 -6.85 -10.63 7.64
CA ALA A 123 -5.89 -10.43 8.72
C ALA A 123 -6.46 -10.78 10.10
N TYR A 124 -7.76 -10.55 10.30
CA TYR A 124 -8.48 -10.89 11.55
C TYR A 124 -8.66 -12.41 11.76
N GLU A 125 -8.45 -13.24 10.72
CA GLU A 125 -8.49 -14.71 10.82
C GLU A 125 -7.10 -15.33 10.88
N PHE A 126 -6.03 -14.56 10.74
CA PHE A 126 -4.69 -15.08 10.53
C PHE A 126 -4.03 -15.68 11.78
N LEU A 127 -4.33 -15.19 12.99
CA LEU A 127 -3.60 -15.55 14.21
C LEU A 127 -3.46 -17.07 14.45
N PRO A 128 -4.48 -17.92 14.24
CA PRO A 128 -4.33 -19.37 14.39
C PRO A 128 -3.27 -19.98 13.45
N PHE A 129 -3.01 -19.32 12.32
CA PHE A 129 -2.07 -19.76 11.28
C PHE A 129 -0.65 -19.21 11.47
N ALA A 130 -0.46 -18.23 12.36
CA ALA A 130 0.85 -17.60 12.61
C ALA A 130 1.93 -18.61 13.00
N LYS A 131 1.56 -19.70 13.71
CA LYS A 131 2.46 -20.79 14.09
C LYS A 131 3.09 -21.54 12.91
N PHE A 132 2.51 -21.42 11.72
CA PHE A 132 3.06 -22.00 10.50
C PHE A 132 4.05 -21.07 9.79
N CYS A 133 4.20 -19.83 10.23
CA CYS A 133 5.24 -18.95 9.74
C CYS A 133 6.59 -19.31 10.38
N ASP A 134 7.66 -19.10 9.62
CA ASP A 134 9.04 -19.37 10.01
C ASP A 134 9.99 -18.48 9.21
N LYS A 135 11.31 -18.67 9.37
CA LYS A 135 12.36 -17.95 8.64
C LYS A 135 12.28 -18.09 7.10
N ASP A 136 11.59 -19.13 6.63
CA ASP A 136 11.42 -19.43 5.20
C ASP A 136 10.10 -18.86 4.64
N THR A 137 9.38 -18.08 5.45
CA THR A 137 8.14 -17.44 5.05
C THR A 137 8.38 -15.99 4.62
N VAL A 138 7.94 -15.63 3.41
CA VAL A 138 7.77 -14.24 2.98
C VAL A 138 6.33 -13.84 3.27
N PHE A 139 6.16 -12.98 4.27
CA PHE A 139 4.86 -12.52 4.75
C PHE A 139 4.56 -11.14 4.19
N ILE A 140 3.51 -11.01 3.38
CA ILE A 140 3.13 -9.76 2.73
C ILE A 140 1.88 -9.20 3.41
N ALA A 141 2.05 -8.11 4.15
CA ALA A 141 0.97 -7.37 4.80
C ALA A 141 0.53 -6.19 3.91
N ILE A 142 -0.75 -6.13 3.57
CA ILE A 142 -1.30 -5.13 2.65
C ILE A 142 -2.26 -4.23 3.42
N SER A 143 -1.99 -2.92 3.41
CA SER A 143 -2.85 -1.92 4.04
C SER A 143 -2.68 -0.56 3.35
N GLN A 144 -3.77 0.11 3.01
CA GLN A 144 -3.71 1.44 2.41
C GLN A 144 -3.06 2.44 3.38
N SER A 145 -3.53 2.50 4.64
CA SER A 145 -3.03 3.40 5.67
C SER A 145 -1.77 2.90 6.38
N GLY A 146 -1.55 1.57 6.41
CA GLY A 146 -0.53 0.95 7.23
C GLY A 146 -0.79 1.00 8.74
N GLU A 147 -2.02 1.37 9.15
CA GLU A 147 -2.45 1.50 10.56
C GLU A 147 -3.60 0.54 10.92
N THR A 148 -3.99 -0.37 10.03
CA THR A 148 -5.07 -1.33 10.27
C THR A 148 -4.67 -2.31 11.37
N ALA A 149 -5.37 -2.28 12.51
CA ALA A 149 -5.00 -3.00 13.73
C ALA A 149 -4.78 -4.51 13.49
N ASP A 150 -5.73 -5.20 12.87
CA ASP A 150 -5.61 -6.65 12.62
C ASP A 150 -4.43 -6.97 11.70
N THR A 151 -4.16 -6.13 10.69
CA THR A 151 -3.00 -6.30 9.79
C THR A 151 -1.68 -6.12 10.55
N LEU A 152 -1.61 -5.17 11.47
CA LEU A 152 -0.45 -4.96 12.34
C LEU A 152 -0.23 -6.13 13.30
N ILE A 153 -1.30 -6.64 13.92
CA ILE A 153 -1.23 -7.80 14.82
C ILE A 153 -0.73 -9.03 14.05
N ALA A 154 -1.28 -9.29 12.87
CA ALA A 154 -0.86 -10.38 12.00
C ALA A 154 0.62 -10.27 11.60
N ALA A 155 1.05 -9.07 11.18
CA ALA A 155 2.44 -8.80 10.77
C ALA A 155 3.43 -8.95 11.95
N ARG A 156 3.09 -8.44 13.14
CA ARG A 156 3.90 -8.64 14.36
C ARG A 156 4.03 -10.11 14.72
N SER A 157 2.93 -10.87 14.62
CA SER A 157 2.93 -12.31 14.92
C SER A 157 3.80 -13.10 13.93
N ALA A 158 3.71 -12.80 12.64
CA ALA A 158 4.54 -13.41 11.62
C ALA A 158 6.02 -13.05 11.81
N LYS A 159 6.33 -11.79 12.13
CA LYS A 159 7.70 -11.34 12.41
C LYS A 159 8.29 -12.04 13.64
N LYS A 160 7.49 -12.19 14.71
CA LYS A 160 7.89 -12.95 15.92
C LYS A 160 8.19 -14.41 15.62
N ALA A 161 7.50 -15.00 14.65
CA ALA A 161 7.74 -16.35 14.17
C ALA A 161 8.96 -16.47 13.23
N GLY A 162 9.64 -15.35 12.93
CA GLY A 162 10.84 -15.29 12.09
C GLY A 162 10.59 -15.00 10.61
N ALA A 163 9.34 -14.77 10.19
CA ALA A 163 9.02 -14.48 8.80
C ALA A 163 9.64 -13.16 8.32
N TYR A 164 10.01 -13.11 7.04
CA TYR A 164 10.42 -11.90 6.37
C TYR A 164 9.18 -11.07 6.00
N VAL A 165 8.99 -9.94 6.69
CA VAL A 165 7.78 -9.12 6.55
C VAL A 165 7.95 -8.08 5.46
N VAL A 166 7.02 -8.08 4.50
CA VAL A 166 6.89 -7.09 3.44
C VAL A 166 5.63 -6.28 3.68
N ALA A 167 5.75 -4.95 3.72
CA ALA A 167 4.60 -4.04 3.75
C ALA A 167 4.25 -3.57 2.33
N VAL A 168 2.98 -3.67 1.96
CA VAL A 168 2.41 -3.02 0.76
C VAL A 168 1.50 -1.90 1.24
N VAL A 169 1.99 -0.66 1.20
CA VAL A 169 1.31 0.50 1.81
C VAL A 169 1.23 1.69 0.87
N ASN A 170 0.23 2.54 1.07
CA ASN A 170 0.13 3.81 0.36
C ASN A 170 0.66 4.99 1.19
N ALA A 171 0.45 4.96 2.52
CA ALA A 171 0.88 6.02 3.43
C ALA A 171 2.31 5.78 3.93
N ARG A 172 3.20 6.77 3.73
CA ARG A 172 4.53 6.78 4.31
C ARG A 172 4.49 7.09 5.80
N GLY A 173 5.50 6.62 6.53
CA GLY A 173 5.64 6.83 7.97
C GLY A 173 4.65 6.03 8.81
N SER A 174 3.94 5.07 8.20
CA SER A 174 2.99 4.23 8.89
C SER A 174 3.65 3.20 9.80
N THR A 175 2.89 2.70 10.79
CA THR A 175 3.36 1.67 11.71
C THR A 175 3.77 0.40 10.99
N LEU A 176 3.01 -0.01 9.95
CA LEU A 176 3.34 -1.19 9.16
C LEU A 176 4.64 -1.00 8.35
N GLU A 177 4.86 0.21 7.80
CA GLU A 177 6.11 0.56 7.11
C GLU A 177 7.33 0.40 8.03
N ARG A 178 7.23 0.90 9.28
CA ARG A 178 8.31 0.79 10.27
C ARG A 178 8.54 -0.64 10.76
N LEU A 179 7.50 -1.46 10.79
CA LEU A 179 7.57 -2.85 11.22
C LEU A 179 8.24 -3.75 10.18
N ALA A 180 8.06 -3.47 8.89
CA ALA A 180 8.45 -4.34 7.78
C ALA A 180 9.96 -4.38 7.54
N ASP A 181 10.45 -5.49 6.97
CA ASP A 181 11.84 -5.66 6.52
C ASP A 181 12.07 -5.06 5.13
N THR A 182 10.99 -4.94 4.34
CA THR A 182 10.98 -4.23 3.05
C THR A 182 9.59 -3.66 2.80
N VAL A 183 9.55 -2.50 2.16
CA VAL A 183 8.32 -1.75 1.89
C VAL A 183 8.12 -1.61 0.40
N LEU A 184 6.92 -1.90 -0.08
CA LEU A 184 6.43 -1.56 -1.41
C LEU A 184 5.40 -0.45 -1.28
N LEU A 185 5.74 0.73 -1.76
CA LEU A 185 4.80 1.85 -1.84
C LEU A 185 3.92 1.70 -3.07
N VAL A 186 2.62 1.87 -2.94
CA VAL A 186 1.72 1.74 -4.09
C VAL A 186 1.62 3.01 -4.93
N GLY A 187 2.00 4.17 -4.36
CA GLY A 187 2.13 5.43 -5.09
C GLY A 187 0.82 6.04 -5.60
N ALA A 188 -0.31 5.66 -5.01
CA ALA A 188 -1.63 6.15 -5.40
C ALA A 188 -1.90 7.61 -5.01
N GLY A 189 -1.02 8.23 -4.18
CA GLY A 189 -1.27 9.53 -3.57
C GLY A 189 -2.33 9.48 -2.47
N PRO A 190 -2.73 10.63 -1.90
CA PRO A 190 -3.73 10.67 -0.86
C PRO A 190 -5.08 10.10 -1.32
N GLU A 191 -5.67 9.20 -0.53
CA GLU A 191 -7.02 8.67 -0.72
C GLU A 191 -7.85 9.10 0.49
N ILE A 192 -8.88 9.92 0.25
CA ILE A 192 -9.69 10.59 1.29
C ILE A 192 -11.07 9.96 1.40
N ALA A 193 -11.58 9.41 0.29
CA ALA A 193 -12.85 8.67 0.32
C ALA A 193 -12.72 7.43 1.22
N VAL A 194 -13.79 7.12 1.95
CA VAL A 194 -13.83 5.94 2.83
C VAL A 194 -13.72 4.65 2.02
N VAL A 195 -14.32 4.64 0.83
CA VAL A 195 -14.24 3.49 -0.10
C VAL A 195 -12.90 3.52 -0.82
N SER A 196 -12.11 2.48 -0.64
CA SER A 196 -10.83 2.35 -1.34
C SER A 196 -11.04 2.05 -2.83
N THR A 197 -10.46 2.87 -3.68
CA THR A 197 -10.54 2.78 -5.15
C THR A 197 -9.15 2.74 -5.78
N LYS A 198 -8.51 3.90 -5.92
CA LYS A 198 -7.17 4.00 -6.55
C LYS A 198 -6.07 3.31 -5.73
N ALA A 199 -6.18 3.30 -4.40
CA ALA A 199 -5.23 2.57 -3.58
C ALA A 199 -5.37 1.06 -3.79
N PHE A 200 -6.60 0.54 -3.85
CA PHE A 200 -6.87 -0.87 -4.16
C PHE A 200 -6.26 -1.30 -5.50
N THR A 201 -6.56 -0.56 -6.57
CA THR A 201 -6.03 -0.92 -7.91
C THR A 201 -4.51 -0.77 -8.00
N SER A 202 -3.91 0.19 -7.28
CA SER A 202 -2.46 0.32 -7.19
C SER A 202 -1.82 -0.78 -6.34
N GLN A 203 -2.45 -1.26 -5.26
CA GLN A 203 -2.03 -2.44 -4.50
C GLN A 203 -2.04 -3.68 -5.40
N LEU A 204 -3.12 -3.87 -6.16
CA LEU A 204 -3.24 -4.98 -7.10
C LEU A 204 -2.14 -4.93 -8.18
N ALA A 205 -1.87 -3.74 -8.75
CA ALA A 205 -0.79 -3.53 -9.69
C ALA A 205 0.60 -3.82 -9.09
N THR A 206 0.83 -3.43 -7.83
CA THR A 206 2.09 -3.71 -7.11
C THR A 206 2.31 -5.22 -6.95
N LEU A 207 1.28 -5.96 -6.54
CA LEU A 207 1.36 -7.42 -6.39
C LEU A 207 1.50 -8.14 -7.74
N TYR A 208 0.86 -7.61 -8.78
CA TYR A 208 1.03 -8.09 -10.16
C TYR A 208 2.49 -7.93 -10.62
N LEU A 209 3.10 -6.77 -10.39
CA LEU A 209 4.51 -6.52 -10.68
C LEU A 209 5.42 -7.46 -9.90
N LEU A 210 5.16 -7.65 -8.60
CA LEU A 210 5.97 -8.55 -7.78
C LEU A 210 5.91 -10.00 -8.28
N ALA A 211 4.73 -10.50 -8.62
CA ALA A 211 4.58 -11.84 -9.17
C ALA A 211 5.32 -11.99 -10.51
N HIS A 212 5.26 -11.00 -11.38
CA HIS A 212 5.98 -10.98 -12.66
C HIS A 212 7.49 -10.84 -12.49
N GLU A 213 7.97 -10.11 -11.47
CA GLU A 213 9.41 -10.08 -11.13
C GLU A 213 9.89 -11.46 -10.68
N VAL A 214 9.09 -12.16 -9.87
CA VAL A 214 9.35 -13.56 -9.50
C VAL A 214 9.39 -14.46 -10.73
N GLY A 215 8.46 -14.30 -11.67
CA GLY A 215 8.37 -15.09 -12.91
C GLY A 215 9.36 -14.68 -14.01
N GLY A 216 10.16 -13.61 -13.82
CA GLY A 216 11.13 -13.13 -14.80
C GLY A 216 10.50 -12.39 -16.01
N SER A 217 9.30 -11.85 -15.85
CA SER A 217 8.54 -11.16 -16.91
C SER A 217 8.10 -9.74 -16.54
N ILE A 218 8.89 -9.04 -15.70
CA ILE A 218 8.57 -7.70 -15.19
C ILE A 218 8.30 -6.68 -16.30
N SER A 219 9.10 -6.69 -17.37
CA SER A 219 8.94 -5.75 -18.51
C SER A 219 7.58 -5.91 -19.19
N LEU A 220 7.06 -7.14 -19.29
CA LEU A 220 5.72 -7.39 -19.80
C LEU A 220 4.65 -6.81 -18.86
N ALA A 221 4.81 -7.00 -17.56
CA ALA A 221 3.89 -6.45 -16.57
C ALA A 221 3.86 -4.92 -16.60
N GLN A 222 5.01 -4.28 -16.68
CA GLN A 222 5.12 -2.83 -16.79
C GLN A 222 4.43 -2.31 -18.06
N LYS A 223 4.63 -2.98 -19.19
CA LYS A 223 3.94 -2.67 -20.43
C LYS A 223 2.42 -2.80 -20.28
N ASN A 224 1.95 -3.91 -19.74
CA ASN A 224 0.52 -4.17 -19.54
C ASN A 224 -0.16 -3.09 -18.66
N LEU A 225 0.50 -2.64 -17.58
CA LEU A 225 -0.04 -1.59 -16.72
C LEU A 225 -0.08 -0.23 -17.43
N LYS A 226 0.91 0.06 -18.27
CA LYS A 226 0.91 1.27 -19.09
C LYS A 226 -0.22 1.25 -20.14
N ASP A 227 -0.38 0.13 -20.84
CA ASP A 227 -1.44 -0.06 -21.85
C ASP A 227 -2.83 0.01 -21.20
N LEU A 228 -2.99 -0.57 -19.98
CA LEU A 228 -4.23 -0.46 -19.20
C LEU A 228 -4.55 1.00 -18.86
N GLY A 229 -3.56 1.79 -18.46
CA GLY A 229 -3.75 3.22 -18.18
C GLY A 229 -4.27 3.98 -19.39
N GLN A 230 -3.73 3.70 -20.58
CA GLN A 230 -4.19 4.30 -21.84
C GLN A 230 -5.62 3.87 -22.18
N THR A 231 -5.96 2.59 -21.97
CA THR A 231 -7.32 2.08 -22.16
C THR A 231 -8.30 2.78 -21.21
N LEU A 232 -7.93 2.93 -19.93
CA LEU A 232 -8.75 3.60 -18.93
C LEU A 232 -8.92 5.09 -19.24
N GLU A 233 -7.93 5.75 -19.85
CA GLU A 233 -8.05 7.15 -20.28
C GLU A 233 -9.16 7.33 -21.33
N GLY A 234 -9.29 6.38 -22.24
CA GLY A 234 -10.38 6.36 -23.21
C GLY A 234 -11.76 6.05 -22.61
N TRP A 235 -11.80 5.28 -21.53
CA TRP A 235 -13.06 4.85 -20.90
C TRP A 235 -13.55 5.79 -19.79
N LEU A 236 -12.66 6.18 -18.86
CA LEU A 236 -12.99 7.04 -17.72
C LEU A 236 -13.09 8.51 -18.18
N ASN A 237 -14.16 8.82 -18.87
CA ASN A 237 -14.42 10.13 -19.46
C ASN A 237 -15.84 10.63 -19.15
N GLN A 238 -16.18 11.85 -19.58
CA GLN A 238 -17.48 12.47 -19.34
C GLN A 238 -18.64 11.67 -19.96
N THR A 239 -18.40 11.01 -21.10
CA THR A 239 -19.43 10.19 -21.75
C THR A 239 -19.84 9.01 -20.88
N LEU A 240 -18.88 8.32 -20.25
CA LEU A 240 -19.17 7.24 -19.29
C LEU A 240 -19.94 7.78 -18.08
N LEU A 241 -19.50 8.92 -17.50
CA LEU A 241 -20.19 9.53 -16.37
C LEU A 241 -21.64 9.86 -16.70
N ASN A 242 -21.91 10.44 -17.86
CA ASN A 242 -23.28 10.75 -18.30
C ASN A 242 -24.14 9.47 -18.43
N LYS A 243 -23.57 8.37 -18.95
CA LYS A 243 -24.28 7.08 -19.03
C LYS A 243 -24.59 6.51 -17.65
N VAL A 244 -23.65 6.58 -16.71
CA VAL A 244 -23.84 6.10 -15.32
C VAL A 244 -24.91 6.92 -14.62
N VAL A 245 -24.89 8.27 -14.76
CA VAL A 245 -25.92 9.15 -14.19
C VAL A 245 -27.30 8.86 -14.78
N ALA A 246 -27.39 8.64 -16.10
CA ALA A 246 -28.66 8.29 -16.76
C ALA A 246 -29.19 6.95 -16.24
N LEU A 247 -28.31 5.95 -16.08
CA LEU A 247 -28.70 4.65 -15.54
C LEU A 247 -29.18 4.76 -14.08
N ALA A 248 -28.47 5.50 -13.25
CA ALA A 248 -28.84 5.71 -11.83
C ALA A 248 -30.23 6.35 -11.67
N LYS A 249 -30.59 7.31 -12.54
CA LYS A 249 -31.92 7.94 -12.55
C LYS A 249 -33.07 6.96 -12.89
N ASN A 250 -32.78 5.85 -13.56
CA ASN A 250 -33.78 4.84 -13.89
C ASN A 250 -33.96 3.79 -12.78
N ILE A 251 -33.10 3.81 -11.74
CA ILE A 251 -33.13 2.86 -10.62
C ILE A 251 -33.76 3.51 -9.38
N LEU A 252 -33.70 4.83 -9.28
CA LEU A 252 -34.30 5.66 -8.21
C LEU A 252 -35.73 6.01 -8.55
#